data_65c85cdf28005eca466117fd132e79b0
#
_entry.id   65c85cdf28005eca466117fd132e79b0
#
_cell.length_a   1.000
_cell.length_b   1.000
_cell.length_c   1.000
_cell.angle_alpha   90.00
_cell.angle_beta   90.00
_cell.angle_gamma   90.00
#
_symmetry.space_group_name_H-M   'P 1'
#
loop_
_entity.id
_entity.type
_entity.pdbx_description
1 polymer ?
#
loop_
_entity_poly.entity_id
_entity_poly.type
_entity_poly.pdbx_seq_one_letter_code
_entity_poly.pdbx_strand_id
1 'polypeptide(L)'
;MPALEMAQETGVLVSWLKRAGESVTKGELLMEIETDKVTVEIEAPASGFLGGILAKEGDVIPVGQTVAWILAAGEQPPVSTPESQSGRASTIAKQTQSHAQNISVEISPVARRIAEEHGIDLALVRSNGKRIEKADVLAYIDATPPAKLEPAAVSTAFSSSTHLTPASPKARRLASERGIDITAIKGSGPDGAVLVEDVLLEASARIETPGTVWRVMAERMTASWTTVPHFYLIREVAASNLIEWRTSIASRIEKQNAVKPTYTDLLVKLVGFTLREHPRVNAAWANGNIQFNKDINVGIAVVVEDGLIVPVIRHADAASISEIATQRKDLIERAQNRKLRPADISDGTFTLSNLGMYNVDTFNAIVNTPQAAILAVGRISERVVAVHGQPAVRSMLTVSLSCDHRVVDGARAAQFLDALAGLIENPLGMLS
;
A
#
# COMPACT_ATOMS: atom_id res chain seq x y z
N MET A 1 18.55 11.60 -18.30
CA MET A 1 19.44 11.15 -17.22
C MET A 1 19.59 9.64 -17.35
N PRO A 2 20.82 9.08 -17.49
CA PRO A 2 21.00 7.63 -17.53
C PRO A 2 20.64 6.99 -16.19
N ALA A 3 20.24 5.71 -16.19
CA ALA A 3 20.05 4.95 -14.97
C ALA A 3 21.43 4.66 -14.35
N LEU A 4 21.66 5.13 -13.15
CA LEU A 4 22.95 5.02 -12.47
C LEU A 4 23.08 3.72 -11.64
N GLU A 5 21.95 3.18 -11.14
CA GLU A 5 21.80 1.85 -10.52
C GLU A 5 20.35 1.38 -10.62
N MET A 6 20.11 0.06 -10.47
CA MET A 6 18.79 -0.58 -10.70
C MET A 6 17.66 -0.15 -9.74
N ALA A 7 17.88 0.76 -8.79
CA ALA A 7 16.93 1.11 -7.73
C ALA A 7 16.71 2.62 -7.53
N GLN A 8 17.23 3.49 -8.42
CA GLN A 8 17.08 4.94 -8.26
C GLN A 8 15.99 5.51 -9.16
N GLU A 9 15.07 6.25 -8.56
CA GLU A 9 13.97 6.91 -9.27
C GLU A 9 14.26 8.39 -9.56
N THR A 10 15.09 9.07 -8.75
CA THR A 10 15.43 10.49 -8.87
C THR A 10 16.86 10.80 -8.45
N GLY A 11 17.45 11.92 -8.94
CA GLY A 11 18.70 12.49 -8.46
C GLY A 11 18.65 14.02 -8.49
N VAL A 12 19.45 14.69 -7.67
CA VAL A 12 19.56 16.15 -7.61
C VAL A 12 20.76 16.58 -8.44
N LEU A 13 20.57 17.49 -9.40
CA LEU A 13 21.66 18.06 -10.18
C LEU A 13 22.46 19.03 -9.30
N VAL A 14 23.70 18.69 -8.96
CA VAL A 14 24.56 19.51 -8.12
C VAL A 14 25.19 20.63 -8.94
N SER A 15 25.86 20.26 -10.04
CA SER A 15 26.53 21.24 -10.89
C SER A 15 26.65 20.75 -12.32
N TRP A 16 26.73 21.73 -13.27
CA TRP A 16 27.14 21.50 -14.64
C TRP A 16 28.65 21.75 -14.78
N LEU A 17 29.41 20.75 -15.23
CA LEU A 17 30.83 20.85 -15.49
C LEU A 17 31.15 21.46 -16.88
N LYS A 18 30.12 21.54 -17.75
CA LYS A 18 30.19 22.12 -19.09
C LYS A 18 29.07 23.12 -19.32
N ARG A 19 29.36 24.17 -20.12
CA ARG A 19 28.40 25.23 -20.47
C ARG A 19 27.69 24.94 -21.79
N ALA A 20 26.51 25.51 -21.97
CA ALA A 20 25.80 25.46 -23.22
C ALA A 20 26.66 26.05 -24.35
N GLY A 21 26.80 25.31 -25.45
CA GLY A 21 27.65 25.68 -26.60
C GLY A 21 29.09 25.15 -26.55
N GLU A 22 29.53 24.57 -25.42
CA GLU A 22 30.86 23.94 -25.34
C GLU A 22 30.90 22.60 -26.09
N SER A 23 32.06 22.32 -26.70
CA SER A 23 32.32 21.02 -27.34
C SER A 23 32.62 19.99 -26.26
N VAL A 24 32.04 18.81 -26.38
CA VAL A 24 32.23 17.65 -25.49
C VAL A 24 32.65 16.44 -26.29
N THR A 25 33.52 15.63 -25.73
CA THR A 25 33.95 14.36 -26.29
C THR A 25 33.30 13.20 -25.51
N LYS A 26 33.05 12.08 -26.18
CA LYS A 26 32.49 10.89 -25.54
C LYS A 26 33.37 10.44 -24.34
N GLY A 27 32.79 10.25 -23.16
CA GLY A 27 33.49 9.91 -21.92
C GLY A 27 34.01 11.12 -21.12
N GLU A 28 33.74 12.35 -21.57
CA GLU A 28 34.09 13.57 -20.84
C GLU A 28 33.01 13.92 -19.82
N LEU A 29 33.42 14.38 -18.63
CA LEU A 29 32.49 14.70 -17.53
C LEU A 29 31.62 15.91 -17.90
N LEU A 30 30.29 15.74 -17.74
CA LEU A 30 29.27 16.74 -18.09
C LEU A 30 28.66 17.44 -16.89
N MET A 31 28.29 16.68 -15.88
CA MET A 31 27.53 17.16 -14.72
C MET A 31 27.74 16.25 -13.51
N GLU A 32 27.50 16.80 -12.33
CA GLU A 32 27.46 16.07 -11.07
C GLU A 32 26.02 15.92 -10.58
N ILE A 33 25.64 14.70 -10.18
CA ILE A 33 24.33 14.37 -9.63
C ILE A 33 24.52 13.77 -8.25
N GLU A 34 23.83 14.33 -7.27
CA GLU A 34 23.75 13.78 -5.92
C GLU A 34 22.55 12.84 -5.80
N THR A 35 22.80 11.67 -5.28
CA THR A 35 21.79 10.67 -4.94
C THR A 35 21.67 10.57 -3.43
N ASP A 36 20.73 9.81 -2.91
CA ASP A 36 20.55 9.59 -1.46
C ASP A 36 21.77 8.94 -0.77
N LYS A 37 22.74 8.44 -1.55
CA LYS A 37 23.92 7.72 -1.04
C LYS A 37 25.25 8.33 -1.41
N VAL A 38 25.40 8.84 -2.64
CA VAL A 38 26.67 9.34 -3.16
C VAL A 38 26.45 10.39 -4.25
N THR A 39 27.45 11.27 -4.45
CA THR A 39 27.54 12.14 -5.63
C THR A 39 28.23 11.37 -6.76
N VAL A 40 27.62 11.37 -7.95
CA VAL A 40 28.10 10.66 -9.14
C VAL A 40 28.33 11.65 -10.27
N GLU A 41 29.49 11.57 -10.90
CA GLU A 41 29.82 12.32 -12.10
C GLU A 41 29.29 11.61 -13.35
N ILE A 42 28.61 12.34 -14.22
CA ILE A 42 28.01 11.82 -15.46
C ILE A 42 28.84 12.20 -16.66
N GLU A 43 29.25 11.18 -17.41
CA GLU A 43 30.02 11.31 -18.62
C GLU A 43 29.15 11.53 -19.88
N ALA A 44 29.69 12.19 -20.88
CA ALA A 44 29.07 12.40 -22.18
C ALA A 44 28.91 11.08 -22.95
N PRO A 45 27.68 10.68 -23.36
CA PRO A 45 27.43 9.45 -24.10
C PRO A 45 27.91 9.54 -25.58
N ALA A 46 28.11 10.75 -26.08
CA ALA A 46 28.54 11.01 -27.46
C ALA A 46 29.40 12.27 -27.53
N SER A 47 30.13 12.46 -28.67
CA SER A 47 30.86 13.69 -28.95
C SER A 47 29.98 14.68 -29.73
N GLY A 48 30.04 15.99 -29.41
CA GLY A 48 29.25 17.03 -30.03
C GLY A 48 29.32 18.35 -29.27
N PHE A 49 28.30 19.18 -29.39
CA PHE A 49 28.15 20.44 -28.63
C PHE A 49 27.01 20.33 -27.64
N LEU A 50 27.23 20.69 -26.39
CA LEU A 50 26.20 20.69 -25.37
C LEU A 50 25.17 21.81 -25.65
N GLY A 51 23.91 21.47 -25.88
CA GLY A 51 22.86 22.43 -26.19
C GLY A 51 21.52 22.10 -25.52
N GLY A 52 20.62 23.08 -25.48
CA GLY A 52 19.27 22.90 -24.97
C GLY A 52 19.20 22.41 -23.52
N ILE A 53 19.99 23.01 -22.62
CA ILE A 53 19.98 22.68 -21.19
C ILE A 53 18.59 22.99 -20.63
N LEU A 54 17.90 21.96 -20.09
CA LEU A 54 16.53 22.06 -19.53
C LEU A 54 16.53 22.07 -18.00
N ALA A 55 17.53 21.47 -17.37
CA ALA A 55 17.61 21.34 -15.92
C ALA A 55 18.61 22.35 -15.33
N LYS A 56 18.28 22.94 -14.20
CA LYS A 56 19.11 23.87 -13.43
C LYS A 56 19.78 23.15 -12.25
N GLU A 57 20.87 23.74 -11.77
CA GLU A 57 21.52 23.30 -10.53
C GLU A 57 20.51 23.39 -9.35
N GLY A 58 20.40 22.31 -8.59
CA GLY A 58 19.42 22.13 -7.52
C GLY A 58 18.11 21.45 -7.93
N ASP A 59 17.87 21.20 -9.21
CA ASP A 59 16.65 20.51 -9.66
C ASP A 59 16.70 19.01 -9.35
N VAL A 60 15.55 18.47 -8.89
CA VAL A 60 15.33 17.03 -8.71
C VAL A 60 14.89 16.42 -10.03
N ILE A 61 15.70 15.52 -10.58
CA ILE A 61 15.52 14.97 -11.93
C ILE A 61 15.18 13.49 -11.86
N PRO A 62 14.00 13.06 -12.37
CA PRO A 62 13.66 11.64 -12.52
C PRO A 62 14.60 10.93 -13.51
N VAL A 63 14.91 9.66 -13.22
CA VAL A 63 15.67 8.81 -14.14
C VAL A 63 14.90 8.67 -15.46
N GLY A 64 15.62 8.78 -16.59
CA GLY A 64 15.02 8.75 -17.93
C GLY A 64 14.58 10.12 -18.46
N GLN A 65 14.56 11.18 -17.65
CA GLN A 65 14.23 12.52 -18.14
C GLN A 65 15.38 13.13 -18.94
N THR A 66 15.04 13.78 -20.06
CA THR A 66 16.01 14.54 -20.88
C THR A 66 16.41 15.81 -20.14
N VAL A 67 17.70 16.01 -19.90
CA VAL A 67 18.25 17.18 -19.19
C VAL A 67 18.98 18.17 -20.13
N ALA A 68 19.54 17.66 -21.21
CA ALA A 68 20.20 18.44 -22.26
C ALA A 68 20.36 17.57 -23.52
N TRP A 69 20.78 18.18 -24.62
CA TRP A 69 21.15 17.51 -25.90
C TRP A 69 22.63 17.68 -26.21
N ILE A 70 23.21 16.67 -26.83
CA ILE A 70 24.53 16.77 -27.49
C ILE A 70 24.25 16.82 -28.99
N LEU A 71 24.55 17.96 -29.62
CA LEU A 71 24.18 18.29 -30.98
C LEU A 71 25.39 18.20 -31.90
N ALA A 72 25.19 17.85 -33.16
CA ALA A 72 26.23 17.97 -34.20
C ALA A 72 26.48 19.45 -34.57
N ALA A 73 27.64 19.75 -35.18
CA ALA A 73 27.96 21.11 -35.57
C ALA A 73 26.92 21.69 -36.55
N GLY A 74 26.19 22.74 -36.12
CA GLY A 74 25.15 23.40 -36.90
C GLY A 74 23.73 22.90 -36.66
N GLU A 75 23.52 21.93 -35.79
CA GLU A 75 22.20 21.41 -35.41
C GLU A 75 21.56 22.28 -34.32
N GLN A 76 20.25 22.54 -34.42
CA GLN A 76 19.51 23.25 -33.38
C GLN A 76 18.76 22.28 -32.48
N PRO A 77 18.64 22.54 -31.14
CA PRO A 77 17.90 21.71 -30.25
C PRO A 77 16.42 21.65 -30.67
N PRO A 78 15.75 20.48 -30.59
CA PRO A 78 14.31 20.35 -30.87
C PRO A 78 13.53 21.26 -29.93
N VAL A 79 12.61 22.05 -30.48
CA VAL A 79 11.71 22.90 -29.68
C VAL A 79 10.74 21.98 -28.92
N SER A 80 10.97 21.78 -27.64
CA SER A 80 10.14 20.93 -26.79
C SER A 80 8.89 21.69 -26.33
N THR A 81 7.74 21.28 -26.83
CA THR A 81 6.46 21.47 -26.14
C THR A 81 6.34 20.36 -25.08
N PRO A 82 5.88 20.62 -23.86
CA PRO A 82 5.75 19.57 -22.86
C PRO A 82 4.56 18.67 -23.16
N GLU A 83 4.81 17.49 -23.71
CA GLU A 83 3.81 16.42 -23.85
C GLU A 83 4.02 15.36 -22.78
N SER A 84 2.97 15.17 -21.98
CA SER A 84 2.81 14.08 -21.04
C SER A 84 2.69 12.75 -21.78
N GLN A 85 3.59 11.80 -21.56
CA GLN A 85 3.46 10.44 -22.07
C GLN A 85 2.78 9.54 -21.05
N SER A 86 1.55 9.10 -21.35
CA SER A 86 1.01 7.86 -20.84
C SER A 86 0.62 6.96 -22.00
N GLY A 87 1.22 5.79 -22.02
CA GLY A 87 0.80 4.45 -22.41
C GLY A 87 -0.02 4.19 -23.64
N ARG A 88 0.60 3.44 -24.52
CA ARG A 88 0.01 2.72 -25.66
C ARG A 88 -1.02 1.67 -25.19
N ALA A 89 -2.18 1.66 -25.87
CA ALA A 89 -2.90 0.42 -26.22
C ALA A 89 -3.74 0.66 -27.47
N SER A 90 -3.71 -0.33 -28.34
CA SER A 90 -4.21 -0.48 -29.71
C SER A 90 -5.70 -0.21 -29.96
N THR A 91 -5.94 0.51 -31.05
CA THR A 91 -6.78 0.21 -32.25
C THR A 91 -8.01 -0.70 -32.11
N ILE A 92 -9.19 -0.23 -32.48
CA ILE A 92 -10.06 -0.62 -33.62
C ILE A 92 -11.39 0.16 -33.60
N ALA A 93 -11.56 0.89 -34.71
CA ALA A 93 -12.73 0.99 -35.59
C ALA A 93 -13.94 1.87 -35.28
N LYS A 94 -14.10 2.74 -36.25
CA LYS A 94 -15.28 3.15 -37.03
C LYS A 94 -16.18 4.29 -36.53
N GLN A 95 -15.94 5.38 -37.22
CA GLN A 95 -16.88 6.28 -37.89
C GLN A 95 -18.32 6.38 -37.36
N THR A 96 -18.69 7.56 -36.90
CA THR A 96 -19.88 8.23 -37.42
C THR A 96 -19.66 9.75 -37.36
N GLN A 97 -19.78 10.39 -38.53
CA GLN A 97 -19.72 11.82 -38.69
C GLN A 97 -21.03 12.46 -38.21
N SER A 98 -20.93 13.57 -37.46
CA SER A 98 -21.95 14.59 -37.54
C SER A 98 -21.32 15.97 -37.33
N HIS A 99 -21.60 16.84 -38.25
CA HIS A 99 -21.17 18.22 -38.34
C HIS A 99 -21.60 19.02 -37.10
N ALA A 100 -20.66 19.71 -36.45
CA ALA A 100 -20.93 20.91 -35.67
C ALA A 100 -19.92 21.98 -36.09
N GLN A 101 -20.44 23.07 -36.59
CA GLN A 101 -19.68 24.22 -37.06
C GLN A 101 -18.94 24.89 -35.90
N ASN A 102 -17.61 24.97 -36.00
CA ASN A 102 -16.77 25.78 -35.14
C ASN A 102 -16.97 27.26 -35.47
N ILE A 103 -17.71 27.98 -34.64
CA ILE A 103 -17.67 29.43 -34.55
C ILE A 103 -16.67 29.75 -33.44
N SER A 104 -15.48 30.20 -33.81
CA SER A 104 -14.48 30.68 -32.86
C SER A 104 -14.91 32.04 -32.30
N VAL A 105 -15.53 32.04 -31.12
CA VAL A 105 -15.84 33.28 -30.40
C VAL A 105 -14.57 33.72 -29.67
N GLU A 106 -14.07 34.92 -29.95
CA GLU A 106 -12.97 35.52 -29.23
C GLU A 106 -13.38 35.82 -27.78
N ILE A 107 -12.53 35.46 -26.80
CA ILE A 107 -12.80 35.63 -25.37
C ILE A 107 -11.81 36.63 -24.79
N SER A 108 -12.30 37.61 -24.02
CA SER A 108 -11.46 38.57 -23.30
C SER A 108 -10.66 37.88 -22.19
N PRO A 109 -9.37 38.19 -21.98
CA PRO A 109 -8.56 37.62 -20.85
C PRO A 109 -9.19 37.81 -19.47
N VAL A 110 -9.88 38.94 -19.27
CA VAL A 110 -10.61 39.25 -18.03
C VAL A 110 -11.85 38.39 -17.88
N ALA A 111 -12.61 38.14 -18.96
CA ALA A 111 -13.78 37.27 -18.95
C ALA A 111 -13.40 35.83 -18.64
N ARG A 112 -12.28 35.32 -19.19
CA ARG A 112 -11.75 33.97 -18.91
C ARG A 112 -11.42 33.80 -17.43
N ARG A 113 -10.70 34.75 -16.85
CA ARG A 113 -10.31 34.69 -15.44
C ARG A 113 -11.52 34.66 -14.49
N ILE A 114 -12.55 35.46 -14.77
CA ILE A 114 -13.77 35.50 -13.94
C ILE A 114 -14.56 34.20 -14.10
N ALA A 115 -14.66 33.65 -15.30
CA ALA A 115 -15.31 32.36 -15.54
C ALA A 115 -14.61 31.20 -14.83
N GLU A 116 -13.27 31.17 -14.81
CA GLU A 116 -12.46 30.19 -14.06
C GLU A 116 -12.66 30.36 -12.53
N GLU A 117 -12.68 31.58 -12.04
CA GLU A 117 -12.90 31.88 -10.60
C GLU A 117 -14.28 31.44 -10.09
N HIS A 118 -15.29 31.48 -10.95
CA HIS A 118 -16.67 31.08 -10.63
C HIS A 118 -17.07 29.70 -11.20
N GLY A 119 -16.15 28.93 -11.82
CA GLY A 119 -16.40 27.58 -12.34
C GLY A 119 -17.43 27.53 -13.47
N ILE A 120 -17.48 28.56 -14.32
CA ILE A 120 -18.48 28.71 -15.39
C ILE A 120 -17.90 28.26 -16.73
N ASP A 121 -18.63 27.39 -17.42
CA ASP A 121 -18.31 27.00 -18.79
C ASP A 121 -18.64 28.14 -19.76
N LEU A 122 -17.62 28.75 -20.35
CA LEU A 122 -17.76 29.86 -21.32
C LEU A 122 -18.53 29.49 -22.58
N ALA A 123 -18.72 28.20 -22.86
CA ALA A 123 -19.59 27.76 -23.97
C ALA A 123 -21.09 28.03 -23.72
N LEU A 124 -21.46 28.24 -22.46
CA LEU A 124 -22.85 28.50 -22.02
C LEU A 124 -23.18 30.01 -21.94
N VAL A 125 -22.15 30.86 -21.99
CA VAL A 125 -22.29 32.32 -21.87
C VAL A 125 -22.65 32.90 -23.26
N ARG A 126 -23.81 33.52 -23.40
CA ARG A 126 -24.23 34.21 -24.63
C ARG A 126 -23.59 35.59 -24.67
N SER A 127 -22.83 35.86 -25.73
CA SER A 127 -22.25 37.18 -25.99
C SER A 127 -23.19 37.97 -26.92
N ASN A 128 -23.37 39.25 -26.64
CA ASN A 128 -24.08 40.18 -27.52
C ASN A 128 -23.23 40.75 -28.64
N GLY A 129 -21.98 40.29 -28.81
CA GLY A 129 -21.02 40.76 -29.80
C GLY A 129 -20.14 39.62 -30.36
N LYS A 130 -19.09 39.98 -31.11
CA LYS A 130 -18.09 39.03 -31.64
C LYS A 130 -17.14 38.49 -30.60
N ARG A 131 -17.20 39.01 -29.34
CA ARG A 131 -16.27 38.64 -28.26
C ARG A 131 -17.01 38.57 -26.93
N ILE A 132 -16.70 37.56 -26.11
CA ILE A 132 -17.22 37.45 -24.73
C ILE A 132 -16.42 38.41 -23.82
N GLU A 133 -17.15 39.36 -23.22
CA GLU A 133 -16.58 40.34 -22.31
C GLU A 133 -16.92 40.06 -20.83
N LYS A 134 -16.27 40.75 -19.89
CA LYS A 134 -16.53 40.66 -18.47
C LYS A 134 -18.03 40.80 -18.12
N ALA A 135 -18.73 41.73 -18.79
CA ALA A 135 -20.14 42.02 -18.54
C ALA A 135 -21.06 40.83 -18.87
N ASP A 136 -20.69 40.04 -19.90
CA ASP A 136 -21.50 38.89 -20.33
C ASP A 136 -21.41 37.74 -19.30
N VAL A 137 -20.21 37.53 -18.72
CA VAL A 137 -19.99 36.52 -17.67
C VAL A 137 -20.68 36.90 -16.36
N LEU A 138 -20.63 38.17 -15.97
CA LEU A 138 -21.35 38.66 -14.79
C LEU A 138 -22.87 38.59 -14.95
N ALA A 139 -23.39 38.95 -16.13
CA ALA A 139 -24.82 38.84 -16.42
C ALA A 139 -25.31 37.37 -16.42
N TYR A 140 -24.44 36.43 -16.81
CA TYR A 140 -24.74 34.99 -16.72
C TYR A 140 -24.80 34.51 -15.27
N ILE A 141 -23.89 34.99 -14.40
CA ILE A 141 -23.89 34.73 -12.96
C ILE A 141 -25.18 35.21 -12.29
N ASP A 142 -25.59 36.46 -12.61
CA ASP A 142 -26.80 37.08 -12.04
C ASP A 142 -28.11 36.45 -12.55
N ALA A 143 -28.10 35.90 -13.77
CA ALA A 143 -29.27 35.28 -14.40
C ALA A 143 -29.48 33.80 -14.05
N THR A 144 -28.50 33.14 -13.40
CA THR A 144 -28.59 31.72 -13.04
C THR A 144 -28.73 31.59 -11.52
N PRO A 145 -29.95 31.45 -10.97
CA PRO A 145 -30.12 31.23 -9.53
C PRO A 145 -29.54 29.86 -9.17
N PRO A 146 -28.89 29.72 -8.00
CA PRO A 146 -28.29 28.47 -7.57
C PRO A 146 -29.38 27.37 -7.49
N ALA A 147 -29.13 26.26 -8.15
CA ALA A 147 -29.99 25.08 -8.11
C ALA A 147 -30.14 24.59 -6.66
N LYS A 148 -31.35 24.76 -6.14
CA LYS A 148 -31.78 24.35 -4.81
C LYS A 148 -31.91 22.82 -4.81
N LEU A 149 -30.92 22.11 -4.33
CA LEU A 149 -31.07 20.71 -3.95
C LEU A 149 -31.90 20.68 -2.65
N GLU A 150 -33.10 20.16 -2.72
CA GLU A 150 -33.89 19.88 -1.52
C GLU A 150 -33.29 18.67 -0.79
N PRO A 151 -32.99 18.79 0.51
CA PRO A 151 -32.65 17.65 1.31
C PRO A 151 -33.93 17.02 1.87
N ALA A 152 -34.05 15.71 1.72
CA ALA A 152 -35.03 14.90 2.41
C ALA A 152 -34.97 15.13 3.92
N ALA A 153 -36.13 15.45 4.50
CA ALA A 153 -36.27 15.76 5.91
C ALA A 153 -35.90 14.56 6.80
N VAL A 154 -34.81 14.67 7.55
CA VAL A 154 -34.63 13.93 8.79
C VAL A 154 -34.70 14.96 9.94
N SER A 155 -35.84 14.92 10.61
CA SER A 155 -36.14 15.75 11.77
C SER A 155 -35.31 15.25 12.96
N THR A 156 -34.24 15.97 13.31
CA THR A 156 -33.68 15.93 14.67
C THR A 156 -33.61 17.35 15.19
N ALA A 157 -34.43 17.59 16.19
CA ALA A 157 -34.47 18.84 16.95
C ALA A 157 -33.11 19.09 17.62
N PHE A 158 -32.35 20.04 17.08
CA PHE A 158 -31.22 20.64 17.80
C PHE A 158 -31.71 21.89 18.52
N SER A 159 -31.79 21.81 19.83
CA SER A 159 -31.91 22.97 20.71
C SER A 159 -30.66 23.84 20.56
N SER A 160 -30.78 24.95 19.86
CA SER A 160 -29.71 25.93 19.69
C SER A 160 -29.57 26.78 20.96
N SER A 161 -28.68 26.35 21.86
CA SER A 161 -28.03 27.27 22.79
C SER A 161 -26.73 27.69 22.10
N THR A 162 -26.76 28.86 21.45
CA THR A 162 -25.57 29.51 20.88
C THR A 162 -24.69 30.06 22.01
N HIS A 163 -23.92 29.20 22.67
CA HIS A 163 -22.73 29.62 23.35
C HIS A 163 -21.64 29.88 22.31
N LEU A 164 -21.48 31.13 21.92
CA LEU A 164 -20.37 31.58 21.08
C LEU A 164 -19.07 31.31 21.84
N THR A 165 -18.32 30.28 21.46
CA THR A 165 -16.99 30.00 22.01
C THR A 165 -16.14 31.25 21.89
N PRO A 166 -15.61 31.80 23.00
CA PRO A 166 -14.72 32.96 22.96
C PRO A 166 -13.51 32.61 22.08
N ALA A 167 -13.25 33.39 21.04
CA ALA A 167 -12.10 33.14 20.16
C ALA A 167 -11.66 34.43 19.49
N SER A 168 -10.36 34.58 19.29
CA SER A 168 -9.81 35.75 18.60
C SER A 168 -10.25 35.76 17.12
N PRO A 169 -10.42 36.93 16.48
CA PRO A 169 -10.81 37.01 15.06
C PRO A 169 -9.85 36.25 14.13
N LYS A 170 -8.56 36.26 14.42
CA LYS A 170 -7.54 35.51 13.67
C LYS A 170 -7.68 34.01 13.87
N ALA A 171 -8.01 33.53 15.08
CA ALA A 171 -8.25 32.11 15.35
C ALA A 171 -9.47 31.62 14.61
N ARG A 172 -10.58 32.37 14.57
CA ARG A 172 -11.79 32.00 13.81
C ARG A 172 -11.51 31.86 12.32
N ARG A 173 -10.78 32.83 11.75
CA ARG A 173 -10.40 32.81 10.35
C ARG A 173 -9.53 31.60 10.02
N LEU A 174 -8.49 31.33 10.80
CA LEU A 174 -7.58 30.23 10.62
C LEU A 174 -8.27 28.86 10.78
N ALA A 175 -9.17 28.72 11.76
CA ALA A 175 -9.96 27.52 11.96
C ALA A 175 -10.88 27.25 10.74
N SER A 176 -11.55 28.32 10.23
CA SER A 176 -12.38 28.22 9.02
C SER A 176 -11.56 27.86 7.78
N GLU A 177 -10.39 28.47 7.57
CA GLU A 177 -9.47 28.16 6.45
C GLU A 177 -8.97 26.72 6.48
N ARG A 178 -8.87 26.11 7.67
CA ARG A 178 -8.37 24.74 7.86
C ARG A 178 -9.46 23.70 8.12
N GLY A 179 -10.73 24.10 8.10
CA GLY A 179 -11.86 23.18 8.33
C GLY A 179 -11.93 22.63 9.75
N ILE A 180 -11.36 23.35 10.75
CA ILE A 180 -11.32 22.91 12.15
C ILE A 180 -12.52 23.51 12.91
N ASP A 181 -13.21 22.67 13.67
CA ASP A 181 -14.31 23.12 14.53
C ASP A 181 -13.74 23.85 15.77
N ILE A 182 -13.86 25.17 15.79
CA ILE A 182 -13.34 26.03 16.85
C ILE A 182 -14.00 25.76 18.22
N THR A 183 -15.18 25.13 18.24
CA THR A 183 -15.89 24.80 19.48
C THR A 183 -15.27 23.61 20.21
N ALA A 184 -14.52 22.76 19.49
CA ALA A 184 -13.81 21.61 20.04
C ALA A 184 -12.44 21.97 20.66
N ILE A 185 -11.93 23.18 20.39
CA ILE A 185 -10.60 23.61 20.84
C ILE A 185 -10.71 24.23 22.23
N LYS A 186 -9.84 23.78 23.15
CA LYS A 186 -9.69 24.40 24.46
C LYS A 186 -8.82 25.66 24.34
N GLY A 187 -9.40 26.85 24.52
CA GLY A 187 -8.68 28.10 24.42
C GLY A 187 -7.70 28.33 25.58
N SER A 188 -6.49 28.83 25.27
CA SER A 188 -5.44 29.23 26.23
C SER A 188 -5.45 30.70 26.56
N GLY A 189 -6.30 31.49 25.90
CA GLY A 189 -6.40 32.92 26.09
C GLY A 189 -7.22 33.36 27.35
N PRO A 190 -7.32 34.66 27.62
CA PRO A 190 -8.14 35.21 28.69
C PRO A 190 -9.59 34.73 28.58
N ASP A 191 -10.21 34.41 29.70
CA ASP A 191 -11.58 33.87 29.80
C ASP A 191 -11.83 32.60 28.95
N GLY A 192 -10.78 31.82 28.69
CA GLY A 192 -10.86 30.60 27.87
C GLY A 192 -10.99 30.88 26.38
N ALA A 193 -10.60 32.06 25.91
CA ALA A 193 -10.66 32.39 24.48
C ALA A 193 -9.66 31.59 23.65
N VAL A 194 -10.11 31.07 22.52
CA VAL A 194 -9.26 30.32 21.55
C VAL A 194 -8.37 31.33 20.81
N LEU A 195 -7.07 31.15 20.93
CA LEU A 195 -6.04 31.92 20.24
C LEU A 195 -5.59 31.23 18.96
N VAL A 196 -4.83 31.96 18.13
CA VAL A 196 -4.24 31.41 16.90
C VAL A 196 -3.33 30.22 17.19
N GLU A 197 -2.61 30.27 18.30
CA GLU A 197 -1.68 29.21 18.73
C GLU A 197 -2.42 27.92 19.07
N ASP A 198 -3.62 27.98 19.65
CA ASP A 198 -4.46 26.82 19.96
C ASP A 198 -4.95 26.15 18.67
N VAL A 199 -5.35 26.95 17.67
CA VAL A 199 -5.75 26.45 16.35
C VAL A 199 -4.56 25.84 15.62
N LEU A 200 -3.36 26.41 15.77
CA LEU A 200 -2.14 25.83 15.18
C LEU A 200 -1.72 24.53 15.86
N LEU A 201 -1.90 24.41 17.17
CA LEU A 201 -1.65 23.18 17.93
C LEU A 201 -2.62 22.08 17.53
N GLU A 202 -3.91 22.37 17.37
CA GLU A 202 -4.91 21.42 16.90
C GLU A 202 -4.70 21.04 15.43
N ALA A 203 -4.26 22.02 14.61
CA ALA A 203 -3.94 21.80 13.20
C ALA A 203 -2.60 21.06 12.97
N SER A 204 -1.74 20.97 13.99
CA SER A 204 -0.52 20.18 13.89
C SER A 204 -0.91 18.71 13.81
N ALA A 205 -0.56 18.05 12.71
CA ALA A 205 -0.74 16.60 12.58
C ALA A 205 -0.13 15.92 13.82
N ARG A 206 -0.90 15.08 14.50
CA ARG A 206 -0.39 14.29 15.61
C ARG A 206 0.69 13.38 15.05
N ILE A 207 1.94 13.74 15.26
CA ILE A 207 3.10 12.93 14.84
C ILE A 207 3.33 11.92 15.95
N GLU A 208 3.18 10.64 15.61
CA GLU A 208 3.54 9.55 16.48
C GLU A 208 4.92 9.02 16.06
N THR A 209 5.86 9.00 16.99
CA THR A 209 7.17 8.40 16.76
C THR A 209 7.07 6.90 17.07
N PRO A 210 7.18 6.04 16.06
CA PRO A 210 7.02 4.60 16.26
C PRO A 210 8.13 4.03 17.14
N GLY A 211 7.78 3.06 17.99
CA GLY A 211 8.71 2.30 18.82
C GLY A 211 9.69 1.44 18.00
N THR A 212 10.69 0.87 18.65
CA THR A 212 11.74 0.06 17.98
C THR A 212 11.16 -1.16 17.26
N VAL A 213 10.18 -1.85 17.86
CA VAL A 213 9.55 -3.03 17.24
C VAL A 213 8.83 -2.64 15.96
N TRP A 214 8.08 -1.54 16.01
CA TRP A 214 7.35 -1.03 14.83
C TRP A 214 8.30 -0.62 13.70
N ARG A 215 9.41 0.08 14.02
CA ARG A 215 10.41 0.46 12.99
C ARG A 215 11.02 -0.75 12.32
N VAL A 216 11.47 -1.75 13.09
CA VAL A 216 12.03 -3.00 12.52
C VAL A 216 11.00 -3.74 11.66
N MET A 217 9.74 -3.78 12.10
CA MET A 217 8.66 -4.35 11.30
C MET A 217 8.46 -3.58 10.00
N ALA A 218 8.38 -2.25 10.04
CA ALA A 218 8.20 -1.40 8.87
C ALA A 218 9.35 -1.59 7.86
N GLU A 219 10.60 -1.59 8.31
CA GLU A 219 11.78 -1.84 7.48
C GLU A 219 11.72 -3.22 6.81
N ARG A 220 11.42 -4.28 7.57
CA ARG A 220 11.31 -5.64 7.04
C ARG A 220 10.17 -5.79 6.03
N MET A 221 9.00 -5.22 6.32
CA MET A 221 7.84 -5.27 5.41
C MET A 221 8.10 -4.49 4.13
N THR A 222 8.71 -3.30 4.23
CA THR A 222 9.12 -2.52 3.06
C THR A 222 10.15 -3.27 2.23
N ALA A 223 11.20 -3.81 2.86
CA ALA A 223 12.21 -4.60 2.16
C ALA A 223 11.62 -5.82 1.46
N SER A 224 10.71 -6.55 2.13
CA SER A 224 10.03 -7.68 1.52
C SER A 224 9.17 -7.27 0.33
N TRP A 225 8.34 -6.22 0.50
CA TRP A 225 7.45 -5.76 -0.56
C TRP A 225 8.19 -5.28 -1.81
N THR A 226 9.32 -4.63 -1.64
CA THR A 226 10.11 -4.08 -2.76
C THR A 226 11.01 -5.11 -3.44
N THR A 227 11.44 -6.17 -2.74
CA THR A 227 12.42 -7.12 -3.28
C THR A 227 11.82 -8.46 -3.70
N VAL A 228 10.66 -8.83 -3.17
CA VAL A 228 10.00 -10.11 -3.44
C VAL A 228 8.92 -9.96 -4.50
N PRO A 229 8.99 -10.64 -5.65
CA PRO A 229 7.89 -10.69 -6.61
C PRO A 229 6.78 -11.58 -6.04
N HIS A 230 5.89 -10.96 -5.27
CA HIS A 230 4.77 -11.65 -4.64
C HIS A 230 3.75 -12.12 -5.65
N PHE A 231 3.22 -13.33 -5.45
CA PHE A 231 1.97 -13.78 -6.06
C PHE A 231 1.12 -14.51 -5.02
N TYR A 232 -0.16 -14.62 -5.28
CA TYR A 232 -1.14 -15.05 -4.30
C TYR A 232 -2.04 -16.14 -4.86
N LEU A 233 -2.33 -17.16 -4.04
CA LEU A 233 -3.33 -18.18 -4.32
C LEU A 233 -4.34 -18.22 -3.18
N ILE A 234 -5.60 -18.17 -3.52
CA ILE A 234 -6.70 -18.15 -2.53
C ILE A 234 -7.56 -19.39 -2.74
N ARG A 235 -7.93 -20.04 -1.66
CA ARG A 235 -8.82 -21.21 -1.67
C ARG A 235 -9.82 -21.16 -0.53
N GLU A 236 -11.07 -21.45 -0.85
CA GLU A 236 -12.10 -21.75 0.15
C GLU A 236 -12.07 -23.23 0.47
N VAL A 237 -12.17 -23.59 1.75
CA VAL A 237 -12.02 -24.94 2.27
C VAL A 237 -13.13 -25.23 3.25
N ALA A 238 -13.71 -26.42 3.21
CA ALA A 238 -14.71 -26.85 4.20
C ALA A 238 -14.03 -27.13 5.55
N ALA A 239 -14.44 -26.41 6.59
CA ALA A 239 -13.82 -26.48 7.92
C ALA A 239 -14.58 -27.36 8.91
N SER A 240 -15.68 -28.00 8.53
CA SER A 240 -16.52 -28.77 9.45
C SER A 240 -15.71 -29.85 10.19
N ASN A 241 -14.92 -30.64 9.47
CA ASN A 241 -14.12 -31.72 10.07
C ASN A 241 -12.97 -31.18 10.94
N LEU A 242 -12.40 -30.02 10.59
CA LEU A 242 -11.43 -29.32 11.45
C LEU A 242 -12.05 -28.92 12.80
N ILE A 243 -13.30 -28.45 12.77
CA ILE A 243 -14.04 -28.07 13.98
C ILE A 243 -14.31 -29.32 14.85
N GLU A 244 -14.80 -30.38 14.22
CA GLU A 244 -15.06 -31.66 14.91
C GLU A 244 -13.77 -32.23 15.50
N TRP A 245 -12.70 -32.26 14.76
CA TRP A 245 -11.41 -32.72 15.24
C TRP A 245 -10.94 -31.94 16.44
N ARG A 246 -10.94 -30.61 16.38
CA ARG A 246 -10.59 -29.78 17.53
C ARG A 246 -11.48 -30.11 18.74
N THR A 247 -12.76 -30.23 18.54
CA THR A 247 -13.73 -30.53 19.62
C THR A 247 -13.45 -31.88 20.30
N SER A 248 -13.12 -32.90 19.50
CA SER A 248 -12.84 -34.26 19.99
C SER A 248 -11.56 -34.34 20.85
N ILE A 249 -10.53 -33.55 20.52
CA ILE A 249 -9.23 -33.60 21.24
C ILE A 249 -9.13 -32.58 22.37
N ALA A 250 -9.94 -31.50 22.36
CA ALA A 250 -9.78 -30.35 23.25
C ALA A 250 -9.77 -30.72 24.72
N SER A 251 -10.78 -31.46 25.19
CA SER A 251 -10.93 -31.84 26.60
C SER A 251 -9.79 -32.75 27.08
N ARG A 252 -9.28 -33.62 26.24
CA ARG A 252 -8.15 -34.52 26.57
C ARG A 252 -6.85 -33.73 26.74
N ILE A 253 -6.54 -32.86 25.79
CA ILE A 253 -5.31 -32.03 25.81
C ILE A 253 -5.37 -31.06 27.00
N GLU A 254 -6.52 -30.42 27.24
CA GLU A 254 -6.70 -29.48 28.35
C GLU A 254 -6.49 -30.15 29.71
N LYS A 255 -6.99 -31.37 29.88
CA LYS A 255 -6.78 -32.16 31.13
C LYS A 255 -5.33 -32.59 31.31
N GLN A 256 -4.62 -32.93 30.24
CA GLN A 256 -3.25 -33.43 30.30
C GLN A 256 -2.20 -32.32 30.42
N ASN A 257 -2.40 -31.17 29.76
CA ASN A 257 -1.38 -30.15 29.58
C ASN A 257 -1.80 -28.78 30.12
N ALA A 258 -3.02 -28.62 30.69
CA ALA A 258 -3.56 -27.33 31.11
C ALA A 258 -3.57 -26.25 29.99
N VAL A 259 -3.66 -26.68 28.74
CA VAL A 259 -3.69 -25.82 27.55
C VAL A 259 -4.83 -26.27 26.64
N LYS A 260 -5.71 -25.35 26.26
CA LYS A 260 -6.78 -25.60 25.30
C LYS A 260 -6.25 -25.42 23.87
N PRO A 261 -6.32 -26.44 23.01
CA PRO A 261 -5.88 -26.29 21.62
C PRO A 261 -6.79 -25.35 20.83
N THR A 262 -6.19 -24.53 19.98
CA THR A 262 -6.86 -23.59 19.09
C THR A 262 -6.83 -24.10 17.65
N TYR A 263 -7.61 -23.48 16.76
CA TYR A 263 -7.51 -23.76 15.31
C TYR A 263 -6.11 -23.46 14.75
N THR A 264 -5.44 -22.44 15.29
CA THR A 264 -4.05 -22.13 14.92
C THR A 264 -3.12 -23.30 15.17
N ASP A 265 -3.26 -24.00 16.31
CA ASP A 265 -2.41 -25.16 16.64
C ASP A 265 -2.61 -26.31 15.67
N LEU A 266 -3.88 -26.57 15.31
CA LEU A 266 -4.21 -27.59 14.31
C LEU A 266 -3.65 -27.22 12.95
N LEU A 267 -3.83 -25.97 12.52
CA LEU A 267 -3.33 -25.48 11.23
C LEU A 267 -1.78 -25.52 11.18
N VAL A 268 -1.09 -25.16 12.27
CA VAL A 268 0.38 -25.30 12.36
C VAL A 268 0.79 -26.76 12.15
N LYS A 269 0.08 -27.71 12.78
CA LYS A 269 0.36 -29.14 12.59
C LYS A 269 0.13 -29.57 11.16
N LEU A 270 -0.99 -29.18 10.53
CA LEU A 270 -1.32 -29.50 9.13
C LEU A 270 -0.29 -28.89 8.17
N VAL A 271 0.06 -27.63 8.38
CA VAL A 271 1.10 -26.93 7.60
C VAL A 271 2.44 -27.64 7.72
N GLY A 272 2.86 -27.96 8.96
CA GLY A 272 4.13 -28.68 9.19
C GLY A 272 4.17 -30.02 8.46
N PHE A 273 3.08 -30.77 8.50
CA PHE A 273 2.94 -32.04 7.78
C PHE A 273 3.02 -31.83 6.27
N THR A 274 2.28 -30.86 5.70
CA THR A 274 2.27 -30.56 4.27
C THR A 274 3.64 -30.08 3.75
N LEU A 275 4.34 -29.26 4.51
CA LEU A 275 5.66 -28.73 4.14
C LEU A 275 6.71 -29.84 3.95
N ARG A 276 6.59 -30.96 4.63
CA ARG A 276 7.47 -32.12 4.50
C ARG A 276 7.45 -32.72 3.08
N GLU A 277 6.26 -32.70 2.44
CA GLU A 277 6.07 -33.21 1.08
C GLU A 277 6.27 -32.12 0.01
N HIS A 278 6.33 -30.86 0.43
CA HIS A 278 6.50 -29.69 -0.44
C HIS A 278 7.74 -28.87 -0.06
N PRO A 279 8.97 -29.43 -0.16
CA PRO A 279 10.18 -28.78 0.36
C PRO A 279 10.51 -27.46 -0.33
N ARG A 280 9.98 -27.21 -1.54
CA ARG A 280 10.15 -25.94 -2.25
C ARG A 280 9.43 -24.78 -1.54
N VAL A 281 8.31 -25.05 -0.88
CA VAL A 281 7.58 -24.08 -0.09
C VAL A 281 8.28 -23.83 1.27
N ASN A 282 9.05 -24.82 1.77
CA ASN A 282 9.92 -24.71 2.94
C ASN A 282 11.36 -24.32 2.56
N ALA A 283 11.52 -23.37 1.66
CA ALA A 283 12.82 -22.89 1.18
C ALA A 283 12.97 -21.39 1.35
N ALA A 284 14.13 -20.85 1.00
CA ALA A 284 14.44 -19.43 1.05
C ALA A 284 15.18 -18.98 -0.22
N TRP A 285 15.04 -17.70 -0.59
CA TRP A 285 15.90 -17.08 -1.57
C TRP A 285 17.09 -16.43 -0.89
N ALA A 286 18.28 -16.93 -1.14
CA ALA A 286 19.51 -16.41 -0.55
C ALA A 286 20.65 -16.38 -1.57
N ASN A 287 21.30 -15.24 -1.73
CA ASN A 287 22.48 -15.06 -2.59
C ASN A 287 22.28 -15.56 -4.04
N GLY A 288 21.12 -15.26 -4.63
CA GLY A 288 20.79 -15.70 -6.00
C GLY A 288 20.44 -17.18 -6.14
N ASN A 289 20.32 -17.92 -5.04
CA ASN A 289 20.05 -19.35 -5.02
C ASN A 289 18.83 -19.70 -4.16
N ILE A 290 18.25 -20.86 -4.42
CA ILE A 290 17.20 -21.43 -3.61
C ILE A 290 17.82 -22.36 -2.58
N GLN A 291 17.68 -21.98 -1.32
CA GLN A 291 18.18 -22.73 -0.17
C GLN A 291 17.03 -23.52 0.46
N PHE A 292 17.12 -24.83 0.49
CA PHE A 292 16.15 -25.69 1.17
C PHE A 292 16.45 -25.75 2.67
N ASN A 293 15.42 -25.55 3.48
CA ASN A 293 15.52 -25.70 4.92
C ASN A 293 15.38 -27.19 5.30
N LYS A 294 16.18 -27.65 6.26
CA LYS A 294 16.12 -29.02 6.79
C LYS A 294 14.97 -29.17 7.79
N ASP A 295 14.83 -28.16 8.65
CA ASP A 295 13.83 -28.13 9.70
C ASP A 295 12.55 -27.45 9.18
N ILE A 296 11.44 -27.80 9.81
CA ILE A 296 10.13 -27.18 9.53
C ILE A 296 9.71 -26.40 10.78
N ASN A 297 10.02 -25.13 10.77
CA ASN A 297 9.79 -24.21 11.88
C ASN A 297 8.74 -23.18 11.47
N VAL A 298 7.55 -23.26 12.07
CA VAL A 298 6.43 -22.40 11.69
C VAL A 298 6.33 -21.21 12.62
N GLY A 299 6.54 -20.01 12.07
CA GLY A 299 6.29 -18.75 12.76
C GLY A 299 4.79 -18.45 12.83
N ILE A 300 4.34 -17.91 13.94
CA ILE A 300 2.96 -17.42 14.11
C ILE A 300 2.99 -15.92 14.25
N ALA A 301 2.25 -15.20 13.40
CA ALA A 301 2.10 -13.76 13.52
C ALA A 301 1.28 -13.39 14.76
N VAL A 302 1.88 -12.65 15.69
CA VAL A 302 1.28 -12.23 16.96
C VAL A 302 1.31 -10.71 17.06
N VAL A 303 0.15 -10.10 17.27
CA VAL A 303 0.01 -8.67 17.55
C VAL A 303 0.44 -8.39 18.98
N VAL A 304 1.31 -7.40 19.16
CA VAL A 304 1.73 -6.85 20.44
C VAL A 304 1.45 -5.34 20.46
N GLU A 305 1.53 -4.72 21.63
CA GLU A 305 1.24 -3.29 21.80
C GLU A 305 2.02 -2.40 20.80
N ASP A 306 3.30 -2.71 20.59
CA ASP A 306 4.20 -1.92 19.73
C ASP A 306 4.35 -2.50 18.30
N GLY A 307 3.41 -3.34 17.80
CA GLY A 307 3.48 -3.84 16.44
C GLY A 307 3.18 -5.35 16.29
N LEU A 308 3.92 -6.01 15.40
CA LEU A 308 3.79 -7.42 15.07
C LEU A 308 5.10 -8.15 15.31
N ILE A 309 5.04 -9.30 15.96
CA ILE A 309 6.18 -10.21 16.17
C ILE A 309 5.81 -11.60 15.67
N VAL A 310 6.80 -12.37 15.22
CA VAL A 310 6.58 -13.72 14.68
C VAL A 310 7.39 -14.73 15.49
N PRO A 311 6.91 -15.16 16.67
CA PRO A 311 7.51 -16.27 17.40
C PRO A 311 7.40 -17.59 16.63
N VAL A 312 8.35 -18.49 16.82
CA VAL A 312 8.56 -19.69 16.00
C VAL A 312 8.32 -20.96 16.79
N ILE A 313 7.39 -21.79 16.30
CA ILE A 313 7.20 -23.15 16.75
C ILE A 313 8.15 -24.05 15.98
N ARG A 314 9.08 -24.66 16.71
CA ARG A 314 10.12 -25.52 16.12
C ARG A 314 9.60 -26.92 15.85
N HIS A 315 10.11 -27.54 14.77
CA HIS A 315 9.80 -28.92 14.38
C HIS A 315 8.29 -29.19 14.33
N ALA A 316 7.53 -28.29 13.69
CA ALA A 316 6.06 -28.35 13.64
C ALA A 316 5.53 -29.63 12.97
N ASP A 317 6.30 -30.23 12.09
CA ASP A 317 6.01 -31.52 11.44
C ASP A 317 6.06 -32.71 12.43
N ALA A 318 7.04 -32.71 13.35
CA ALA A 318 7.26 -33.78 14.32
C ALA A 318 6.46 -33.54 15.61
N ALA A 319 6.29 -32.28 16.05
CA ALA A 319 5.61 -31.96 17.30
C ALA A 319 4.13 -32.41 17.31
N SER A 320 3.67 -32.92 18.43
CA SER A 320 2.26 -33.21 18.67
C SER A 320 1.44 -31.91 18.81
N ILE A 321 0.11 -31.98 18.62
CA ILE A 321 -0.78 -30.83 18.82
C ILE A 321 -0.69 -30.27 20.23
N SER A 322 -0.49 -31.15 21.22
CA SER A 322 -0.32 -30.78 22.62
C SER A 322 0.97 -29.95 22.84
N GLU A 323 2.07 -30.36 22.25
CA GLU A 323 3.36 -29.63 22.30
C GLU A 323 3.24 -28.29 21.54
N ILE A 324 2.62 -28.27 20.36
CA ILE A 324 2.37 -27.05 19.59
C ILE A 324 1.55 -26.05 20.41
N ALA A 325 0.45 -26.52 21.03
CA ALA A 325 -0.41 -25.68 21.84
C ALA A 325 0.29 -25.10 23.07
N THR A 326 1.15 -25.90 23.69
CA THR A 326 1.98 -25.48 24.86
C THR A 326 3.02 -24.44 24.42
N GLN A 327 3.79 -24.72 23.35
CA GLN A 327 4.76 -23.78 22.81
C GLN A 327 4.09 -22.46 22.40
N ARG A 328 2.97 -22.51 21.66
CA ARG A 328 2.23 -21.31 21.27
C ARG A 328 1.80 -20.48 22.48
N LYS A 329 1.21 -21.11 23.51
CA LYS A 329 0.78 -20.40 24.72
C LYS A 329 1.94 -19.68 25.38
N ASP A 330 3.04 -20.37 25.65
CA ASP A 330 4.24 -19.79 26.25
C ASP A 330 4.83 -18.66 25.39
N LEU A 331 4.95 -18.85 24.08
CA LEU A 331 5.47 -17.85 23.16
C LEU A 331 4.61 -16.60 23.11
N ILE A 332 3.26 -16.73 23.09
CA ILE A 332 2.34 -15.60 23.10
C ILE A 332 2.42 -14.84 24.43
N GLU A 333 2.43 -15.54 25.57
CA GLU A 333 2.54 -14.91 26.89
C GLU A 333 3.87 -14.14 27.00
N ARG A 334 4.96 -14.69 26.51
CA ARG A 334 6.28 -14.00 26.48
C ARG A 334 6.30 -12.84 25.50
N ALA A 335 5.61 -12.94 24.35
CA ALA A 335 5.49 -11.85 23.39
C ALA A 335 4.76 -10.64 23.99
N GLN A 336 3.59 -10.88 24.62
CA GLN A 336 2.78 -9.86 25.27
C GLN A 336 3.51 -9.19 26.45
N ASN A 337 4.34 -9.94 27.17
CA ASN A 337 5.13 -9.45 28.30
C ASN A 337 6.52 -8.91 27.91
N ARG A 338 6.83 -8.78 26.61
CA ARG A 338 8.14 -8.33 26.09
C ARG A 338 9.33 -9.18 26.60
N LYS A 339 9.09 -10.48 26.80
CA LYS A 339 10.07 -11.45 27.34
C LYS A 339 10.54 -12.49 26.31
N LEU A 340 10.30 -12.25 25.01
CA LEU A 340 10.84 -13.12 23.98
C LEU A 340 12.36 -13.02 23.91
N ARG A 341 12.99 -14.15 23.73
CA ARG A 341 14.43 -14.27 23.50
C ARG A 341 14.69 -14.22 21.98
N PRO A 342 15.89 -13.83 21.54
CA PRO A 342 16.24 -13.89 20.11
C PRO A 342 15.99 -15.26 19.48
N ALA A 343 16.25 -16.34 20.20
CA ALA A 343 15.99 -17.71 19.76
C ALA A 343 14.50 -18.03 19.53
N ASP A 344 13.60 -17.29 20.15
CA ASP A 344 12.15 -17.51 20.00
C ASP A 344 11.57 -16.94 18.70
N ILE A 345 12.33 -16.07 18.02
CA ILE A 345 11.94 -15.39 16.77
C ILE A 345 12.89 -15.67 15.60
N SER A 346 13.91 -16.51 15.80
CA SER A 346 14.88 -16.91 14.77
C SER A 346 14.52 -18.25 14.14
N ASP A 347 15.15 -18.53 12.99
CA ASP A 347 15.08 -19.80 12.27
C ASP A 347 13.70 -20.27 11.85
N GLY A 348 12.72 -19.36 11.75
CA GLY A 348 11.41 -19.64 11.14
C GLY A 348 11.56 -19.87 9.65
N THR A 349 10.96 -20.95 9.14
CA THR A 349 11.07 -21.34 7.72
C THR A 349 9.79 -21.10 6.92
N PHE A 350 8.68 -20.94 7.62
CA PHE A 350 7.36 -20.62 7.08
C PHE A 350 6.61 -19.79 8.11
N THR A 351 5.67 -18.93 7.67
CA THR A 351 4.85 -18.13 8.59
C THR A 351 3.37 -18.41 8.39
N LEU A 352 2.61 -18.45 9.48
CA LEU A 352 1.17 -18.49 9.52
C LEU A 352 0.63 -17.21 10.17
N SER A 353 -0.24 -16.51 9.46
CA SER A 353 -0.94 -15.32 9.96
C SER A 353 -2.44 -15.59 10.02
N ASN A 354 -3.04 -15.50 11.20
CA ASN A 354 -4.46 -15.75 11.40
C ASN A 354 -5.18 -14.51 11.89
N LEU A 355 -6.08 -13.96 11.06
CA LEU A 355 -6.93 -12.82 11.39
C LEU A 355 -8.42 -13.20 11.55
N GLY A 356 -8.73 -14.49 11.60
CA GLY A 356 -10.10 -14.96 11.76
C GLY A 356 -10.79 -14.48 13.06
N MET A 357 -10.01 -14.25 14.14
CA MET A 357 -10.50 -13.69 15.39
C MET A 357 -10.94 -12.21 15.27
N TYR A 358 -10.45 -11.50 14.25
CA TYR A 358 -10.83 -10.12 13.94
C TYR A 358 -11.94 -10.02 12.89
N ASN A 359 -12.61 -11.14 12.60
CA ASN A 359 -13.74 -11.21 11.67
C ASN A 359 -13.36 -10.91 10.20
N VAL A 360 -12.11 -11.18 9.83
CA VAL A 360 -11.59 -11.02 8.46
C VAL A 360 -11.88 -12.29 7.65
N ASP A 361 -12.52 -12.16 6.50
CA ASP A 361 -12.84 -13.30 5.63
C ASP A 361 -11.63 -13.82 4.87
N THR A 362 -10.82 -12.90 4.30
CA THR A 362 -9.60 -13.21 3.56
C THR A 362 -8.69 -11.99 3.51
N PHE A 363 -7.38 -12.23 3.42
CA PHE A 363 -6.37 -11.21 3.22
C PHE A 363 -5.12 -11.84 2.63
N ASN A 364 -4.25 -11.03 2.03
CA ASN A 364 -2.96 -11.46 1.54
C ASN A 364 -1.86 -10.90 2.45
N ALA A 365 -1.07 -11.77 3.06
CA ALA A 365 0.04 -11.37 3.91
C ALA A 365 1.30 -11.08 3.09
N ILE A 366 2.14 -10.15 3.56
CA ILE A 366 3.46 -9.91 3.01
C ILE A 366 4.39 -11.05 3.45
N VAL A 367 5.17 -11.59 2.53
CA VAL A 367 6.11 -12.69 2.81
C VAL A 367 7.15 -12.24 3.84
N ASN A 368 7.37 -13.03 4.86
CA ASN A 368 8.36 -12.78 5.91
C ASN A 368 9.75 -13.26 5.44
N THR A 369 10.46 -12.43 4.71
CA THR A 369 11.79 -12.78 4.16
C THR A 369 12.77 -13.20 5.25
N PRO A 370 13.65 -14.21 4.95
CA PRO A 370 13.93 -14.85 3.66
C PRO A 370 13.05 -16.06 3.30
N GLN A 371 11.95 -16.31 4.05
CA GLN A 371 11.03 -17.41 3.80
C GLN A 371 10.39 -17.32 2.40
N ALA A 372 10.09 -18.46 1.80
CA ALA A 372 9.49 -18.52 0.48
C ALA A 372 7.97 -18.24 0.46
N ALA A 373 7.28 -18.44 1.60
CA ALA A 373 5.83 -18.29 1.64
C ALA A 373 5.29 -17.98 3.05
N ILE A 374 4.07 -17.46 3.06
CA ILE A 374 3.26 -17.20 4.24
C ILE A 374 1.80 -17.59 3.97
N LEU A 375 1.18 -18.27 4.94
CA LEU A 375 -0.25 -18.62 4.89
C LEU A 375 -1.06 -17.63 5.70
N ALA A 376 -2.00 -16.95 5.05
CA ALA A 376 -3.02 -16.12 5.67
C ALA A 376 -4.30 -16.94 5.87
N VAL A 377 -4.88 -16.84 7.07
CA VAL A 377 -6.06 -17.60 7.49
C VAL A 377 -7.16 -16.64 7.87
N GLY A 378 -8.31 -16.73 7.19
CA GLY A 378 -9.51 -15.98 7.49
C GLY A 378 -10.36 -16.61 8.59
N ARG A 379 -11.55 -16.01 8.84
CA ARG A 379 -12.49 -16.55 9.80
C ARG A 379 -13.18 -17.83 9.28
N ILE A 380 -13.57 -18.69 10.21
CA ILE A 380 -14.51 -19.77 9.93
C ILE A 380 -15.92 -19.17 10.03
N SER A 381 -16.71 -19.28 8.96
CA SER A 381 -18.11 -18.80 8.93
C SER A 381 -19.00 -19.74 8.13
N GLU A 382 -20.27 -19.77 8.47
CA GLU A 382 -21.26 -20.51 7.70
C GLU A 382 -21.51 -19.82 6.36
N ARG A 383 -21.45 -20.62 5.27
CA ARG A 383 -21.74 -20.17 3.90
C ARG A 383 -22.60 -21.18 3.19
N VAL A 384 -23.42 -20.71 2.26
CA VAL A 384 -24.19 -21.57 1.37
C VAL A 384 -23.27 -21.99 0.23
N VAL A 385 -23.03 -23.30 0.13
CA VAL A 385 -22.17 -23.89 -0.91
C VAL A 385 -22.93 -25.03 -1.62
N ALA A 386 -22.50 -25.33 -2.85
CA ALA A 386 -23.07 -26.47 -3.56
C ALA A 386 -22.43 -27.79 -3.06
N VAL A 387 -23.25 -28.69 -2.52
CA VAL A 387 -22.84 -30.04 -2.14
C VAL A 387 -23.67 -31.05 -2.94
N HIS A 388 -23.03 -31.85 -3.74
CA HIS A 388 -23.69 -32.78 -4.68
C HIS A 388 -24.78 -32.13 -5.55
N GLY A 389 -24.50 -30.87 -5.99
CA GLY A 389 -25.41 -30.09 -6.83
C GLY A 389 -26.58 -29.44 -6.08
N GLN A 390 -26.65 -29.54 -4.75
CA GLN A 390 -27.67 -28.92 -3.91
C GLN A 390 -27.07 -27.84 -2.99
N PRO A 391 -27.79 -26.75 -2.72
CA PRO A 391 -27.33 -25.76 -1.77
C PRO A 391 -27.32 -26.34 -0.34
N ALA A 392 -26.20 -26.20 0.36
CA ALA A 392 -26.04 -26.64 1.73
C ALA A 392 -25.29 -25.57 2.54
N VAL A 393 -25.65 -25.39 3.81
CA VAL A 393 -24.91 -24.56 4.73
C VAL A 393 -23.70 -25.36 5.25
N ARG A 394 -22.50 -24.81 5.11
CA ARG A 394 -21.25 -25.38 5.60
C ARG A 394 -20.40 -24.35 6.31
N SER A 395 -19.67 -24.77 7.31
CA SER A 395 -18.59 -23.97 7.91
C SER A 395 -17.42 -23.92 6.93
N MET A 396 -17.14 -22.74 6.41
CA MET A 396 -16.10 -22.50 5.42
C MET A 396 -14.97 -21.67 6.01
N LEU A 397 -13.77 -21.92 5.54
CA LEU A 397 -12.53 -21.22 5.85
C LEU A 397 -11.89 -20.76 4.55
N THR A 398 -11.46 -19.52 4.47
CA THR A 398 -10.63 -19.06 3.34
C THR A 398 -9.18 -19.01 3.79
N VAL A 399 -8.31 -19.62 3.00
CA VAL A 399 -6.85 -19.56 3.15
C VAL A 399 -6.25 -18.88 1.93
N SER A 400 -5.26 -18.01 2.16
CA SER A 400 -4.49 -17.35 1.11
C SER A 400 -3.01 -17.62 1.33
N LEU A 401 -2.34 -18.11 0.30
CA LEU A 401 -0.91 -18.37 0.28
C LEU A 401 -0.22 -17.29 -0.53
N SER A 402 0.64 -16.50 0.11
CA SER A 402 1.54 -15.54 -0.55
C SER A 402 2.90 -16.19 -0.73
N CYS A 403 3.46 -16.11 -1.92
CA CYS A 403 4.74 -16.75 -2.26
C CYS A 403 5.72 -15.78 -2.93
N ASP A 404 7.01 -16.06 -2.73
CA ASP A 404 8.10 -15.50 -3.51
C ASP A 404 8.25 -16.27 -4.83
N HIS A 405 7.92 -15.63 -5.97
CA HIS A 405 7.94 -16.27 -7.27
C HIS A 405 9.34 -16.67 -7.74
N ARG A 406 10.40 -16.18 -7.11
CA ARG A 406 11.77 -16.62 -7.36
C ARG A 406 12.04 -18.04 -6.82
N VAL A 407 11.31 -18.43 -5.77
CA VAL A 407 11.46 -19.73 -5.09
C VAL A 407 10.36 -20.70 -5.47
N VAL A 408 9.11 -20.27 -5.47
CA VAL A 408 7.93 -21.11 -5.69
C VAL A 408 7.19 -20.62 -6.93
N ASP A 409 6.87 -21.52 -7.85
CA ASP A 409 5.99 -21.24 -8.99
C ASP A 409 4.52 -21.53 -8.67
N GLY A 410 3.63 -21.11 -9.57
CA GLY A 410 2.19 -21.25 -9.39
C GLY A 410 1.73 -22.70 -9.24
N ALA A 411 2.33 -23.66 -9.96
CA ALA A 411 1.95 -25.06 -9.90
C ALA A 411 2.32 -25.70 -8.55
N ARG A 412 3.53 -25.46 -8.06
CA ARG A 412 3.99 -25.94 -6.74
C ARG A 412 3.21 -25.34 -5.59
N ALA A 413 2.92 -24.04 -5.67
CA ALA A 413 2.09 -23.36 -4.68
C ALA A 413 0.65 -23.91 -4.67
N ALA A 414 0.07 -24.19 -5.84
CA ALA A 414 -1.26 -24.78 -5.98
C ALA A 414 -1.31 -26.20 -5.41
N GLN A 415 -0.29 -27.04 -5.70
CA GLN A 415 -0.18 -28.39 -5.13
C GLN A 415 -0.09 -28.38 -3.61
N PHE A 416 0.74 -27.49 -3.04
CA PHE A 416 0.82 -27.31 -1.58
C PHE A 416 -0.53 -26.89 -1.00
N LEU A 417 -1.18 -25.91 -1.59
CA LEU A 417 -2.46 -25.40 -1.09
C LEU A 417 -3.58 -26.45 -1.24
N ASP A 418 -3.53 -27.27 -2.28
CA ASP A 418 -4.46 -28.38 -2.48
C ASP A 418 -4.27 -29.49 -1.44
N ALA A 419 -3.03 -29.91 -1.20
CA ALA A 419 -2.71 -30.88 -0.16
C ALA A 419 -3.12 -30.38 1.24
N LEU A 420 -2.83 -29.12 1.56
CA LEU A 420 -3.23 -28.51 2.82
C LEU A 420 -4.75 -28.45 2.96
N ALA A 421 -5.46 -28.04 1.92
CA ALA A 421 -6.92 -28.01 1.93
C ALA A 421 -7.52 -29.41 2.13
N GLY A 422 -6.99 -30.42 1.46
CA GLY A 422 -7.39 -31.82 1.65
C GLY A 422 -7.23 -32.29 3.10
N LEU A 423 -6.14 -31.87 3.77
CA LEU A 423 -5.93 -32.15 5.20
C LEU A 423 -6.83 -31.34 6.12
N ILE A 424 -7.21 -30.12 5.79
CA ILE A 424 -8.19 -29.35 6.55
C ILE A 424 -9.57 -30.01 6.46
N GLU A 425 -9.94 -30.46 5.25
CA GLU A 425 -11.21 -31.17 4.98
C GLU A 425 -11.21 -32.58 5.55
N ASN A 426 -10.07 -33.25 5.63
CA ASN A 426 -9.91 -34.60 6.21
C ASN A 426 -8.66 -34.68 7.09
N PRO A 427 -8.69 -34.15 8.32
CA PRO A 427 -7.51 -34.13 9.20
C PRO A 427 -6.93 -35.50 9.57
N LEU A 428 -7.73 -36.56 9.50
CA LEU A 428 -7.28 -37.93 9.77
C LEU A 428 -6.44 -38.51 8.62
N GLY A 429 -6.43 -37.89 7.46
CA GLY A 429 -5.55 -38.24 6.34
C GLY A 429 -4.06 -38.17 6.67
N MET A 430 -3.66 -37.48 7.77
CA MET A 430 -2.28 -37.54 8.26
C MET A 430 -1.87 -38.92 8.84
N LEU A 431 -2.82 -39.80 9.11
CA LEU A 431 -2.59 -41.12 9.71
C LEU A 431 -2.50 -42.23 8.65
N SER A 432 -2.79 -41.90 7.41
CA SER A 432 -2.66 -42.77 6.25
C SER A 432 -1.32 -42.53 5.53
#